data_f91f9322ad3a8fa3ad96a0d5fc4d465a
#
_entry.id   f91f9322ad3a8fa3ad96a0d5fc4d465a
#
_cell.length_a   1.000
_cell.length_b   1.000
_cell.length_c   1.000
_cell.angle_alpha   90.00
_cell.angle_beta   90.00
_cell.angle_gamma   90.00
#
_symmetry.space_group_name_H-M   'P 1'
#
loop_
_entity.id
_entity.type
_entity.pdbx_description
1 polymer ?
#
loop_
_entity_poly.entity_id
_entity_poly.type
_entity_poly.pdbx_seq_one_letter_code
_entity_poly.pdbx_strand_id
1 'polypeptide(L)'
;MRLLSGLGLALFVATAAVPASAHHAFAVEFDAKACADVTGVLSKVNYENPHAYLFLNVKNAAGQVEEATFQLSSTSNLRRGGATPAVLNASLNKEVVIRGCGSRNGEKNRYAASFIKLADGTVQRLGQDVEGVFGTKIWK
;
A
#
# COMPACT_ATOMS: atom_id res chain seq x y z
N MET A 1 -14.24 58.81 -40.80
CA MET A 1 -14.45 57.38 -40.52
C MET A 1 -13.09 56.76 -40.16
N ARG A 2 -12.88 56.49 -38.91
CA ARG A 2 -11.69 55.82 -38.44
C ARG A 2 -12.13 54.58 -37.66
N LEU A 3 -11.88 53.40 -38.24
CA LEU A 3 -12.09 52.07 -37.62
C LEU A 3 -10.97 51.82 -36.63
N LEU A 4 -11.28 51.72 -35.35
CA LEU A 4 -10.38 51.26 -34.30
C LEU A 4 -10.53 49.76 -34.18
N SER A 5 -9.53 49.03 -34.68
CA SER A 5 -9.42 47.59 -34.50
C SER A 5 -8.89 47.31 -33.07
N GLY A 6 -9.79 46.83 -32.21
CA GLY A 6 -9.42 46.34 -30.89
C GLY A 6 -8.79 44.95 -30.99
N LEU A 7 -7.50 44.86 -30.74
CA LEU A 7 -6.76 43.59 -30.65
C LEU A 7 -6.94 43.02 -29.23
N GLY A 8 -7.84 42.04 -29.08
CA GLY A 8 -8.03 41.32 -27.83
C GLY A 8 -6.90 40.32 -27.61
N LEU A 9 -6.02 40.60 -26.64
CA LEU A 9 -4.96 39.70 -26.21
C LEU A 9 -5.57 38.63 -25.28
N ALA A 10 -5.83 37.43 -25.79
CA ALA A 10 -6.25 36.29 -25.00
C ALA A 10 -5.03 35.72 -24.29
N LEU A 11 -4.97 35.95 -22.97
CA LEU A 11 -3.94 35.39 -22.10
C LEU A 11 -4.26 33.90 -21.83
N PHE A 12 -3.59 32.99 -22.53
CA PHE A 12 -3.63 31.56 -22.26
C PHE A 12 -2.79 31.27 -21.01
N VAL A 13 -3.44 31.09 -19.88
CA VAL A 13 -2.79 30.56 -18.67
C VAL A 13 -2.67 29.04 -18.84
N ALA A 14 -1.51 28.58 -19.28
CA ALA A 14 -1.16 27.17 -19.26
C ALA A 14 -0.93 26.75 -17.81
N THR A 15 -1.92 26.12 -17.18
CA THR A 15 -1.73 25.43 -15.90
C THR A 15 -0.90 24.19 -16.16
N ALA A 16 0.41 24.26 -15.84
CA ALA A 16 1.28 23.11 -15.81
C ALA A 16 0.79 22.19 -14.68
N ALA A 17 0.09 21.10 -15.02
CA ALA A 17 -0.20 20.03 -14.09
C ALA A 17 1.11 19.34 -13.74
N VAL A 18 1.68 19.67 -12.57
CA VAL A 18 2.85 18.97 -12.03
C VAL A 18 2.36 17.57 -11.64
N PRO A 19 2.92 16.48 -12.20
CA PRO A 19 2.58 15.15 -11.73
C PRO A 19 3.03 15.03 -10.27
N ALA A 20 2.07 14.97 -9.34
CA ALA A 20 2.35 14.65 -7.95
C ALA A 20 2.92 13.23 -7.90
N SER A 21 4.23 13.11 -7.68
CA SER A 21 4.90 11.83 -7.60
C SER A 21 4.41 11.08 -6.37
N ALA A 22 3.65 10.01 -6.58
CA ALA A 22 3.15 9.13 -5.51
C ALA A 22 4.27 8.49 -4.67
N HIS A 23 5.51 8.52 -5.14
CA HIS A 23 6.69 8.06 -4.41
C HIS A 23 7.02 8.89 -3.15
N HIS A 24 6.64 10.17 -3.12
CA HIS A 24 6.87 11.01 -1.94
C HIS A 24 5.95 10.68 -0.78
N ALA A 25 4.74 10.17 -1.03
CA ALA A 25 3.77 9.85 0.01
C ALA A 25 4.26 8.69 0.92
N PHE A 26 4.84 7.62 0.34
CA PHE A 26 5.36 6.50 1.12
C PHE A 26 6.43 6.94 2.12
N ALA A 27 7.47 7.63 1.66
CA ALA A 27 8.61 8.05 2.49
C ALA A 27 8.24 9.06 3.59
N VAL A 28 7.12 9.75 3.44
CA VAL A 28 6.57 10.64 4.48
C VAL A 28 5.89 9.85 5.58
N GLU A 29 5.11 8.82 5.23
CA GLU A 29 4.29 8.07 6.17
C GLU A 29 4.99 6.85 6.78
N PHE A 30 5.84 6.16 6.00
CA PHE A 30 6.43 4.88 6.38
C PHE A 30 7.96 4.90 6.32
N ASP A 31 8.59 4.09 7.18
CA ASP A 31 10.04 3.98 7.26
C ASP A 31 10.55 2.71 6.57
N ALA A 32 11.24 2.87 5.44
CA ALA A 32 11.87 1.77 4.72
C ALA A 32 12.95 1.02 5.52
N LYS A 33 13.42 1.59 6.63
CA LYS A 33 14.38 0.94 7.54
C LYS A 33 13.70 0.14 8.66
N ALA A 34 12.39 0.34 8.85
CA ALA A 34 11.58 -0.32 9.87
C ALA A 34 10.64 -1.37 9.26
N CYS A 35 11.16 -2.20 8.35
CA CYS A 35 10.39 -3.25 7.71
C CYS A 35 10.60 -4.59 8.43
N ALA A 36 9.51 -5.32 8.63
CA ALA A 36 9.50 -6.61 9.30
C ALA A 36 8.45 -7.56 8.72
N ASP A 37 8.60 -8.85 9.03
CA ASP A 37 7.58 -9.84 8.79
C ASP A 37 6.65 -9.90 10.00
N VAL A 38 5.36 -9.70 9.76
CA VAL A 38 4.33 -9.74 10.79
C VAL A 38 3.44 -10.95 10.53
N THR A 39 3.39 -11.87 11.49
CA THR A 39 2.53 -13.05 11.46
C THR A 39 1.25 -12.79 12.24
N GLY A 40 0.12 -13.14 11.67
CA GLY A 40 -1.18 -13.02 12.33
C GLY A 40 -2.31 -13.67 11.55
N VAL A 41 -3.49 -13.65 12.13
CA VAL A 41 -4.71 -14.17 11.50
C VAL A 41 -5.35 -13.07 10.68
N LEU A 42 -5.53 -13.28 9.38
CA LEU A 42 -6.20 -12.32 8.50
C LEU A 42 -7.67 -12.19 8.89
N SER A 43 -8.05 -11.05 9.47
CA SER A 43 -9.40 -10.80 9.99
C SER A 43 -10.30 -10.08 8.98
N LYS A 44 -9.72 -9.22 8.13
CA LYS A 44 -10.50 -8.42 7.18
C LYS A 44 -9.67 -8.04 5.95
N VAL A 45 -10.35 -8.00 4.81
CA VAL A 45 -9.84 -7.45 3.55
C VAL A 45 -10.72 -6.27 3.15
N ASN A 46 -10.17 -5.07 3.08
CA ASN A 46 -10.84 -3.90 2.53
C ASN A 46 -10.22 -3.57 1.17
N TYR A 47 -10.94 -3.89 0.10
CA TYR A 47 -10.45 -3.81 -1.28
C TYR A 47 -11.01 -2.57 -1.99
N GLU A 48 -10.50 -1.40 -1.63
CA GLU A 48 -10.97 -0.09 -2.08
C GLU A 48 -9.83 0.76 -2.68
N ASN A 49 -10.19 1.83 -3.39
CA ASN A 49 -9.26 2.87 -3.86
C ASN A 49 -9.33 4.10 -2.93
N PRO A 50 -8.25 4.89 -2.81
CA PRO A 50 -6.97 4.81 -3.54
C PRO A 50 -6.04 3.68 -3.04
N HIS A 51 -6.25 3.15 -1.85
CA HIS A 51 -5.47 2.08 -1.24
C HIS A 51 -6.39 1.00 -0.66
N ALA A 52 -6.04 -0.25 -0.91
CA ALA A 52 -6.65 -1.35 -0.18
C ALA A 52 -5.96 -1.55 1.18
N TYR A 53 -6.62 -2.26 2.10
CA TYR A 53 -6.10 -2.56 3.43
C TYR A 53 -6.34 -4.01 3.81
N LEU A 54 -5.39 -4.58 4.54
CA LEU A 54 -5.55 -5.84 5.26
C LEU A 54 -5.48 -5.57 6.76
N PHE A 55 -6.24 -6.35 7.52
CA PHE A 55 -6.24 -6.30 8.98
C PHE A 55 -5.88 -7.67 9.52
N LEU A 56 -4.90 -7.71 10.41
CA LEU A 56 -4.43 -8.92 11.06
C LEU A 56 -4.65 -8.85 12.56
N ASN A 57 -5.16 -9.93 13.14
CA ASN A 57 -5.10 -10.15 14.58
C ASN A 57 -3.72 -10.73 14.91
N VAL A 58 -2.91 -9.96 15.63
CA VAL A 58 -1.52 -10.28 15.98
C VAL A 58 -1.41 -10.44 17.48
N LYS A 59 -0.67 -11.44 17.97
CA LYS A 59 -0.36 -11.58 19.40
C LYS A 59 0.87 -10.74 19.74
N ASN A 60 0.74 -9.87 20.73
CA ASN A 60 1.87 -9.13 21.29
C ASN A 60 2.71 -10.03 22.24
N ALA A 61 3.80 -9.48 22.76
CA ALA A 61 4.69 -10.20 23.68
C ALA A 61 4.01 -10.68 24.98
N ALA A 62 2.92 -10.03 25.40
CA ALA A 62 2.11 -10.42 26.55
C ALA A 62 1.02 -11.46 26.21
N GLY A 63 0.95 -11.91 24.93
CA GLY A 63 -0.07 -12.85 24.46
C GLY A 63 -1.43 -12.22 24.16
N GLN A 64 -1.57 -10.91 24.28
CA GLN A 64 -2.80 -10.19 23.96
C GLN A 64 -2.94 -10.03 22.45
N VAL A 65 -4.18 -10.09 21.97
CA VAL A 65 -4.48 -9.88 20.54
C VAL A 65 -4.65 -8.39 20.29
N GLU A 66 -3.90 -7.89 19.31
CA GLU A 66 -3.99 -6.52 18.81
C GLU A 66 -4.26 -6.55 17.30
N GLU A 67 -4.99 -5.56 16.80
CA GLU A 67 -5.19 -5.41 15.36
C GLU A 67 -4.00 -4.67 14.74
N ALA A 68 -3.46 -5.23 13.67
CA ALA A 68 -2.47 -4.59 12.83
C ALA A 68 -3.08 -4.26 11.47
N THR A 69 -2.86 -3.03 11.01
CA THR A 69 -3.39 -2.49 9.74
C THR A 69 -2.28 -2.37 8.71
N PHE A 70 -2.51 -2.92 7.54
CA PHE A 70 -1.58 -2.91 6.42
C PHE A 70 -2.17 -2.16 5.24
N GLN A 71 -1.55 -1.05 4.85
CA GLN A 71 -1.88 -0.31 3.64
C GLN A 71 -1.24 -0.98 2.43
N LEU A 72 -2.04 -1.21 1.40
CA LEU A 72 -1.65 -1.83 0.14
C LEU A 72 -1.61 -0.79 -0.99
N SER A 73 -1.26 -1.24 -2.17
CA SER A 73 -1.37 -0.47 -3.42
C SER A 73 -2.85 -0.29 -3.83
N SER A 74 -3.07 0.40 -4.94
CA SER A 74 -4.40 0.55 -5.53
C SER A 74 -4.96 -0.81 -6.00
N THR A 75 -6.28 -0.93 -6.03
CA THR A 75 -6.96 -2.17 -6.47
C THR A 75 -6.55 -2.60 -7.89
N SER A 76 -6.28 -1.64 -8.78
CA SER A 76 -5.80 -1.93 -10.14
C SER A 76 -4.40 -2.55 -10.16
N ASN A 77 -3.49 -2.06 -9.31
CA ASN A 77 -2.14 -2.61 -9.19
C ASN A 77 -2.17 -4.00 -8.56
N LEU A 78 -2.98 -4.20 -7.53
CA LEU A 78 -3.15 -5.50 -6.87
C LEU A 78 -3.67 -6.55 -7.83
N ARG A 79 -4.70 -6.24 -8.62
CA ARG A 79 -5.25 -7.16 -9.64
C ARG A 79 -4.22 -7.56 -10.68
N ARG A 80 -3.43 -6.60 -11.20
CA ARG A 80 -2.34 -6.90 -12.14
C ARG A 80 -1.26 -7.79 -11.53
N GLY A 81 -1.00 -7.66 -10.24
CA GLY A 81 -0.06 -8.47 -9.49
C GLY A 81 -0.59 -9.82 -9.03
N GLY A 82 -1.87 -10.15 -9.29
CA GLY A 82 -2.50 -11.40 -8.89
C GLY A 82 -3.15 -11.37 -7.50
N ALA A 83 -2.98 -10.30 -6.72
CA ALA A 83 -3.61 -10.14 -5.40
C ALA A 83 -5.07 -9.67 -5.56
N THR A 84 -5.91 -10.52 -6.12
CA THR A 84 -7.34 -10.26 -6.32
C THR A 84 -8.14 -10.43 -5.01
N PRO A 85 -9.37 -9.89 -4.92
CA PRO A 85 -10.24 -10.14 -3.75
C PRO A 85 -10.43 -11.63 -3.44
N ALA A 86 -10.62 -12.47 -4.46
CA ALA A 86 -10.80 -13.91 -4.29
C ALA A 86 -9.55 -14.57 -3.67
N VAL A 87 -8.36 -14.21 -4.16
CA VAL A 87 -7.08 -14.73 -3.66
C VAL A 87 -6.84 -14.33 -2.21
N LEU A 88 -7.07 -13.06 -1.86
CA LEU A 88 -6.86 -12.58 -0.50
C LEU A 88 -7.90 -13.15 0.47
N ASN A 89 -9.18 -13.17 0.08
CA ASN A 89 -10.26 -13.68 0.91
C ASN A 89 -10.16 -15.19 1.19
N ALA A 90 -9.49 -15.97 0.34
CA ALA A 90 -9.25 -17.39 0.58
C ALA A 90 -8.42 -17.67 1.85
N SER A 91 -7.69 -16.66 2.35
CA SER A 91 -6.93 -16.72 3.61
C SER A 91 -7.63 -16.06 4.80
N LEU A 92 -8.88 -15.60 4.66
CA LEU A 92 -9.64 -15.07 5.81
C LEU A 92 -9.74 -16.08 6.94
N ASN A 93 -9.56 -15.61 8.16
CA ASN A 93 -9.53 -16.39 9.39
C ASN A 93 -8.41 -17.44 9.46
N LYS A 94 -7.40 -17.31 8.62
CA LYS A 94 -6.20 -18.16 8.62
C LYS A 94 -4.96 -17.34 8.92
N GLU A 95 -3.92 -18.02 9.40
CA GLU A 95 -2.61 -17.42 9.62
C GLU A 95 -1.95 -17.07 8.29
N VAL A 96 -1.40 -15.87 8.22
CA VAL A 96 -0.63 -15.34 7.09
C VAL A 96 0.59 -14.59 7.61
N VAL A 97 1.56 -14.32 6.74
CA VAL A 97 2.69 -13.46 7.06
C VAL A 97 2.70 -12.29 6.08
N ILE A 98 2.78 -11.06 6.59
CA ILE A 98 2.89 -9.85 5.77
C ILE A 98 4.23 -9.18 6.03
N ARG A 99 4.98 -8.93 4.96
CA ARG A 99 6.13 -8.05 4.99
C ARG A 99 5.65 -6.62 4.84
N GLY A 100 5.93 -5.78 5.83
CA GLY A 100 5.52 -4.38 5.82
C GLY A 100 6.50 -3.48 6.56
N CYS A 101 6.47 -2.19 6.23
CA CYS A 101 7.29 -1.17 6.83
C CYS A 101 6.44 -0.30 7.76
N GLY A 102 6.93 -0.10 8.98
CA GLY A 102 6.20 0.60 10.04
C GLY A 102 6.02 2.09 9.78
N SER A 103 5.05 2.68 10.45
CA SER A 103 4.74 4.11 10.38
C SER A 103 5.85 4.97 11.02
N ARG A 104 6.18 6.12 10.40
CA ARG A 104 7.17 7.08 10.92
C ARG A 104 6.65 7.91 12.08
N ASN A 105 5.35 8.13 12.15
CA ASN A 105 4.74 8.97 13.18
C ASN A 105 4.55 8.27 14.53
N GLY A 106 5.05 7.04 14.67
CA GLY A 106 4.97 6.25 15.89
C GLY A 106 3.62 5.55 16.11
N GLU A 107 2.73 5.54 15.11
CA GLU A 107 1.53 4.71 15.16
C GLU A 107 1.92 3.24 15.22
N LYS A 108 1.54 2.60 16.33
CA LYS A 108 1.76 1.17 16.51
C LYS A 108 0.85 0.38 15.56
N ASN A 109 1.34 -0.77 15.13
CA ASN A 109 0.57 -1.73 14.34
C ASN A 109 0.00 -1.15 13.03
N ARG A 110 0.65 -0.12 12.46
CA ARG A 110 0.34 0.44 11.14
C ARG A 110 1.53 0.30 10.21
N TYR A 111 1.29 -0.34 9.07
CA TYR A 111 2.33 -0.71 8.12
C TYR A 111 1.92 -0.39 6.68
N ALA A 112 2.92 -0.13 5.81
CA ALA A 112 2.76 -0.27 4.37
C ALA A 112 3.23 -1.66 3.96
N ALA A 113 2.34 -2.44 3.33
CA ALA A 113 2.63 -3.82 2.94
C ALA A 113 3.38 -3.89 1.61
N SER A 114 4.41 -4.73 1.54
CA SER A 114 5.10 -5.08 0.29
C SER A 114 4.62 -6.43 -0.26
N PHE A 115 4.55 -7.45 0.59
CA PHE A 115 4.20 -8.82 0.21
C PHE A 115 3.38 -9.51 1.30
N ILE A 116 2.62 -10.53 0.87
CA ILE A 116 1.95 -11.47 1.77
C ILE A 116 2.29 -12.90 1.36
N LYS A 117 2.56 -13.75 2.36
CA LYS A 117 2.51 -15.19 2.23
C LYS A 117 1.17 -15.67 2.76
N LEU A 118 0.36 -16.16 1.84
CA LEU A 118 -1.00 -16.64 2.11
C LEU A 118 -0.99 -17.98 2.87
N ALA A 119 -2.14 -18.39 3.37
CA ALA A 119 -2.29 -19.63 4.14
C ALA A 119 -1.94 -20.90 3.36
N ASP A 120 -2.01 -20.88 2.03
CA ASP A 120 -1.60 -21.96 1.14
C ASP A 120 -0.10 -21.94 0.79
N GLY A 121 0.65 -20.97 1.32
CA GLY A 121 2.07 -20.78 1.09
C GLY A 121 2.41 -19.94 -0.15
N THR A 122 1.44 -19.54 -0.97
CA THR A 122 1.70 -18.67 -2.11
C THR A 122 2.04 -17.25 -1.68
N VAL A 123 2.93 -16.59 -2.42
CA VAL A 123 3.35 -15.22 -2.16
C VAL A 123 2.73 -14.28 -3.17
N GLN A 124 2.12 -13.20 -2.68
CA GLN A 124 1.54 -12.14 -3.51
C GLN A 124 2.18 -10.80 -3.20
N ARG A 125 2.35 -9.98 -4.23
CA ARG A 125 2.78 -8.60 -4.08
C ARG A 125 1.61 -7.71 -3.70
N LEU A 126 1.76 -6.92 -2.64
CA LEU A 126 0.74 -6.01 -2.12
C LEU A 126 1.05 -4.54 -2.37
N GLY A 127 2.31 -4.19 -2.54
CA GLY A 127 2.75 -2.81 -2.69
C GLY A 127 4.14 -2.67 -3.29
N GLN A 128 4.80 -1.55 -2.99
CA GLN A 128 6.19 -1.32 -3.38
C GLN A 128 7.14 -2.23 -2.61
N ASP A 129 8.11 -2.77 -3.32
CA ASP A 129 9.27 -3.43 -2.71
C ASP A 129 10.31 -2.35 -2.34
N VAL A 130 10.09 -1.71 -1.21
CA VAL A 130 10.92 -0.58 -0.77
C VAL A 130 12.30 -1.00 -0.27
N GLU A 131 12.48 -2.28 0.03
CA GLU A 131 13.76 -2.84 0.48
C GLU A 131 14.60 -3.37 -0.68
N GLY A 132 14.06 -3.41 -1.91
CA GLY A 132 14.72 -3.97 -3.08
C GLY A 132 15.01 -5.46 -2.99
N VAL A 133 14.24 -6.20 -2.19
CA VAL A 133 14.40 -7.65 -1.98
C VAL A 133 13.41 -8.47 -2.79
N PHE A 134 12.80 -7.87 -3.79
CA PHE A 134 11.77 -8.48 -4.62
C PHE A 134 12.19 -9.85 -5.15
N GLY A 135 11.35 -10.84 -4.93
CA GLY A 135 11.41 -12.16 -5.56
C GLY A 135 12.54 -13.07 -5.17
N THR A 136 13.56 -12.62 -4.41
CA THR A 136 14.78 -13.42 -4.19
C THR A 136 15.06 -13.83 -2.76
N LYS A 137 14.61 -13.07 -1.77
CA LYS A 137 14.96 -13.29 -0.36
C LYS A 137 13.77 -13.44 0.57
N ILE A 138 12.57 -13.17 0.05
CA ILE A 138 11.36 -13.24 0.85
C ILE A 138 10.90 -14.68 0.89
N TRP A 139 10.94 -15.24 2.06
CA TRP A 139 10.36 -16.56 2.38
C TRP A 139 10.76 -17.68 1.39
N LYS A 140 12.04 -18.04 1.44
CA LYS A 140 12.54 -19.27 0.82
C LYS A 140 11.96 -20.49 1.50
#